data_4274c8b0aec877ab16ee88cd8f471ce0
#
_entry.id   4274c8b0aec877ab16ee88cd8f471ce0
#
_cell.length_a   1.000
_cell.length_b   1.000
_cell.length_c   1.000
_cell.angle_alpha   90.00
_cell.angle_beta   90.00
_cell.angle_gamma   90.00
#
_symmetry.space_group_name_H-M   'P 1'
#
loop_
_entity.id
_entity.type
_entity.pdbx_description
1 polymer ?
#
loop_
_entity_poly.entity_id
_entity_poly.type
_entity_poly.pdbx_seq_one_letter_code
_entity_poly.pdbx_strand_id
1 'polypeptide(L)'
;MATTNLSYYDKATIPNAKSFRFGIVVSEWNPEITTNLAKGAIDTLMDCGASIENIISWEVPGSFELVYGCKKMIESQKIDAVIAIGNVIQGETKHFDFVCKGVTQGIVDLNIKYDVPVIFCVLTDNTKQQSLDRS
;
A
#
# COMPACT_ATOMS: atom_id res chain seq x y z
N MET A 1 5.29 -16.18 -0.93
CA MET A 1 5.18 -16.61 0.46
C MET A 1 3.70 -16.67 0.80
N ALA A 2 3.13 -17.83 0.91
CA ALA A 2 1.80 -17.98 1.45
C ALA A 2 1.98 -18.41 2.90
N THR A 3 1.69 -17.54 3.82
CA THR A 3 1.79 -17.84 5.23
C THR A 3 0.50 -17.48 5.91
N THR A 4 -0.03 -18.40 6.66
CA THR A 4 -1.13 -18.17 7.58
C THR A 4 -0.69 -17.17 8.66
N ASN A 5 -1.55 -16.21 9.00
CA ASN A 5 -1.37 -15.24 10.09
C ASN A 5 -0.29 -14.15 9.89
N LEU A 6 -0.04 -13.69 8.66
CA LEU A 6 0.82 -12.51 8.44
C LEU A 6 0.22 -11.21 8.99
N SER A 7 -1.08 -11.18 9.26
CA SER A 7 -1.78 -10.05 9.86
C SER A 7 -1.76 -10.06 11.40
N TYR A 8 -1.16 -11.10 12.03
CA TYR A 8 -1.06 -11.12 13.49
C TYR A 8 0.00 -10.15 13.99
N TYR A 9 -0.38 -9.32 14.94
CA TYR A 9 0.54 -8.45 15.68
C TYR A 9 0.15 -8.39 17.15
N ASP A 10 1.14 -8.20 18.01
CA ASP A 10 0.92 -8.04 19.44
C ASP A 10 0.78 -6.54 19.76
N LYS A 11 -0.44 -6.12 20.09
CA LYS A 11 -0.74 -4.72 20.44
C LYS A 11 0.09 -4.18 21.59
N ALA A 12 0.56 -5.03 22.50
CA ALA A 12 1.36 -4.62 23.63
C ALA A 12 2.78 -4.15 23.24
N THR A 13 3.26 -4.60 22.08
CA THR A 13 4.61 -4.30 21.56
C THR A 13 4.63 -3.24 20.47
N ILE A 14 3.48 -2.88 19.90
CA ILE A 14 3.40 -1.89 18.83
C ILE A 14 3.39 -0.48 19.41
N PRO A 15 4.22 0.44 18.88
CA PRO A 15 4.18 1.85 19.25
C PRO A 15 2.81 2.49 18.98
N ASN A 16 2.39 3.41 19.86
CA ASN A 16 1.15 4.13 19.68
C ASN A 16 1.26 5.09 18.48
N ALA A 17 0.33 4.97 17.55
CA ALA A 17 0.32 5.72 16.30
C ALA A 17 -0.36 7.11 16.39
N LYS A 18 -0.81 7.54 17.56
CA LYS A 18 -1.64 8.75 17.77
C LYS A 18 -0.99 10.03 17.24
N SER A 19 0.33 10.17 17.36
CA SER A 19 1.06 11.38 16.96
C SER A 19 1.49 11.39 15.49
N PHE A 20 1.31 10.26 14.77
CA PHE A 20 1.75 10.11 13.40
C PHE A 20 0.65 10.42 12.40
N ARG A 21 1.08 10.87 11.21
CA ARG A 21 0.21 11.12 10.05
C ARG A 21 0.58 10.17 8.92
N PHE A 22 -0.43 9.53 8.36
CA PHE A 22 -0.24 8.50 7.34
C PHE A 22 -0.85 8.89 6.01
N GLY A 23 -0.14 8.59 4.93
CA GLY A 23 -0.68 8.63 3.59
C GLY A 23 -1.02 7.23 3.11
N ILE A 24 -2.13 7.09 2.41
CA ILE A 24 -2.52 5.84 1.72
C ILE A 24 -2.79 6.19 0.27
N VAL A 25 -2.05 5.58 -0.67
CA VAL A 25 -2.29 5.74 -2.10
C VAL A 25 -2.78 4.41 -2.65
N VAL A 26 -4.00 4.41 -3.21
CA VAL A 26 -4.72 3.20 -3.61
C VAL A 26 -4.88 3.16 -5.12
N SER A 27 -4.54 2.04 -5.74
CA SER A 27 -4.85 1.77 -7.14
C SER A 27 -6.33 1.43 -7.32
N GLU A 28 -7.02 2.09 -8.25
CA GLU A 28 -8.42 1.81 -8.58
C GLU A 28 -8.59 0.47 -9.33
N TRP A 29 -7.53 -0.05 -9.96
CA TRP A 29 -7.59 -1.33 -10.66
C TRP A 29 -7.75 -2.49 -9.68
N ASN A 30 -8.69 -3.42 -9.97
CA ASN A 30 -9.10 -4.51 -9.08
C ASN A 30 -9.69 -4.02 -7.74
N PRO A 31 -10.76 -3.21 -7.74
CA PRO A 31 -11.25 -2.49 -6.55
C PRO A 31 -11.70 -3.43 -5.42
N GLU A 32 -12.18 -4.63 -5.73
CA GLU A 32 -12.55 -5.65 -4.75
C GLU A 32 -11.37 -6.01 -3.82
N ILE A 33 -10.16 -6.03 -4.37
CA ILE A 33 -8.94 -6.39 -3.66
C ILE A 33 -8.32 -5.15 -2.99
N THR A 34 -8.13 -4.08 -3.75
CA THR A 34 -7.46 -2.88 -3.25
C THR A 34 -8.26 -2.16 -2.17
N THR A 35 -9.59 -2.20 -2.22
CA THR A 35 -10.46 -1.66 -1.16
C THR A 35 -10.33 -2.47 0.14
N ASN A 36 -10.25 -3.80 0.06
CA ASN A 36 -10.03 -4.64 1.23
C ASN A 36 -8.67 -4.35 1.89
N LEU A 37 -7.61 -4.26 1.10
CA LEU A 37 -6.28 -3.90 1.59
C LEU A 37 -6.25 -2.51 2.24
N ALA A 38 -6.90 -1.52 1.60
CA ALA A 38 -6.99 -0.17 2.14
C ALA A 38 -7.76 -0.13 3.46
N LYS A 39 -8.88 -0.85 3.52
CA LYS A 39 -9.66 -1.00 4.76
C LYS A 39 -8.84 -1.65 5.87
N GLY A 40 -8.15 -2.76 5.58
CA GLY A 40 -7.29 -3.44 6.54
C GLY A 40 -6.17 -2.53 7.07
N ALA A 41 -5.55 -1.73 6.20
CA ALA A 41 -4.54 -0.76 6.59
C ALA A 41 -5.09 0.33 7.51
N ILE A 42 -6.25 0.93 7.17
CA ILE A 42 -6.89 1.97 7.97
C ILE A 42 -7.31 1.41 9.34
N ASP A 43 -7.99 0.26 9.35
CA ASP A 43 -8.46 -0.38 10.59
C ASP A 43 -7.28 -0.69 11.53
N THR A 44 -6.17 -1.20 11.00
CA THR A 44 -4.95 -1.48 11.77
C THR A 44 -4.31 -0.22 12.33
N LEU A 45 -4.18 0.85 11.54
CA LEU A 45 -3.65 2.12 12.00
C LEU A 45 -4.50 2.72 13.13
N MET A 46 -5.82 2.69 12.99
CA MET A 46 -6.76 3.17 14.01
C MET A 46 -6.70 2.29 15.27
N ASP A 47 -6.59 0.98 15.12
CA ASP A 47 -6.42 0.04 16.22
C ASP A 47 -5.12 0.26 17.01
N CYS A 48 -4.08 0.76 16.33
CA CYS A 48 -2.82 1.19 16.93
C CYS A 48 -2.85 2.64 17.47
N GLY A 49 -3.99 3.31 17.45
CA GLY A 49 -4.20 4.62 18.05
C GLY A 49 -4.16 5.82 17.10
N ALA A 50 -3.98 5.61 15.79
CA ALA A 50 -4.06 6.71 14.82
C ALA A 50 -5.48 7.31 14.77
N SER A 51 -5.56 8.63 14.64
CA SER A 51 -6.83 9.31 14.35
C SER A 51 -7.12 9.25 12.86
N ILE A 52 -8.40 9.05 12.49
CA ILE A 52 -8.82 9.06 11.09
C ILE A 52 -8.47 10.38 10.37
N GLU A 53 -8.47 11.51 11.09
CA GLU A 53 -8.09 12.82 10.57
C GLU A 53 -6.59 12.92 10.20
N ASN A 54 -5.78 12.00 10.71
CA ASN A 54 -4.36 11.88 10.41
C ASN A 54 -4.06 10.87 9.31
N ILE A 55 -5.09 10.30 8.68
CA ILE A 55 -4.96 9.35 7.56
C ILE A 55 -5.49 10.03 6.30
N ILE A 56 -4.60 10.29 5.35
CA ILE A 56 -4.94 10.92 4.05
C ILE A 56 -4.94 9.83 2.99
N SER A 57 -6.07 9.61 2.33
CA SER A 57 -6.19 8.62 1.25
C SER A 57 -6.38 9.28 -0.10
N TRP A 58 -5.60 8.84 -1.10
CA TRP A 58 -5.72 9.24 -2.51
C TRP A 58 -5.87 8.00 -3.38
N GLU A 59 -6.51 8.18 -4.52
CA GLU A 59 -6.66 7.15 -5.54
C GLU A 59 -5.82 7.48 -6.77
N VAL A 60 -5.31 6.43 -7.44
CA VAL A 60 -4.59 6.48 -8.72
C VAL A 60 -5.13 5.40 -9.65
N PRO A 61 -5.05 5.56 -10.97
CA PRO A 61 -5.68 4.63 -11.92
C PRO A 61 -5.20 3.18 -11.79
N GLY A 62 -3.90 2.97 -11.63
CA GLY A 62 -3.32 1.63 -11.56
C GLY A 62 -2.09 1.55 -10.67
N SER A 63 -1.59 0.32 -10.49
CA SER A 63 -0.42 0.09 -9.64
C SER A 63 0.85 0.80 -10.15
N PHE A 64 0.97 1.01 -11.45
CA PHE A 64 2.11 1.74 -12.05
C PHE A 64 2.14 3.21 -11.60
N GLU A 65 0.97 3.86 -11.46
CA GLU A 65 0.83 5.25 -11.06
C GLU A 65 1.00 5.47 -9.55
N LEU A 66 1.08 4.39 -8.74
CA LEU A 66 1.37 4.50 -7.30
C LEU A 66 2.66 5.26 -7.03
N VAL A 67 3.68 5.09 -7.88
CA VAL A 67 4.97 5.78 -7.73
C VAL A 67 4.78 7.30 -7.80
N TYR A 68 4.02 7.78 -8.79
CA TYR A 68 3.70 9.20 -8.91
C TYR A 68 2.84 9.70 -7.76
N GLY A 69 1.78 8.94 -7.39
CA GLY A 69 0.88 9.29 -6.31
C GLY A 69 1.59 9.42 -4.96
N CYS A 70 2.43 8.44 -4.62
CA CYS A 70 3.23 8.46 -3.40
C CYS A 70 4.22 9.63 -3.37
N LYS A 71 4.94 9.85 -4.48
CA LYS A 71 5.83 11.01 -4.61
C LYS A 71 5.07 12.32 -4.36
N LYS A 72 3.95 12.50 -5.03
CA LYS A 72 3.15 13.72 -4.93
C LYS A 72 2.61 13.94 -3.52
N MET A 73 2.18 12.87 -2.86
CA MET A 73 1.71 12.92 -1.48
C MET A 73 2.83 13.36 -0.52
N ILE A 74 4.02 12.77 -0.63
CA ILE A 74 5.19 13.14 0.18
C ILE A 74 5.55 14.62 0.01
N GLU A 75 5.52 15.12 -1.24
CA GLU A 75 5.91 16.49 -1.55
C GLU A 75 4.87 17.57 -1.16
N SER A 76 3.60 17.17 -1.02
CA SER A 76 2.50 18.13 -0.80
C SER A 76 1.82 18.03 0.56
N GLN A 77 2.05 16.96 1.30
CA GLN A 77 1.42 16.69 2.60
C GLN A 77 2.47 16.52 3.71
N LYS A 78 2.07 16.88 4.93
CA LYS A 78 2.88 16.53 6.12
C LYS A 78 2.47 15.13 6.58
N ILE A 79 3.25 14.14 6.26
CA ILE A 79 3.02 12.72 6.59
C ILE A 79 4.32 12.06 7.07
N ASP A 80 4.20 11.05 7.90
CA ASP A 80 5.32 10.32 8.49
C ASP A 80 5.61 9.01 7.73
N ALA A 81 4.60 8.46 7.05
CA ALA A 81 4.74 7.28 6.18
C ALA A 81 3.65 7.24 5.11
N VAL A 82 3.92 6.57 3.98
CA VAL A 82 2.94 6.29 2.92
C VAL A 82 2.80 4.79 2.74
N ILE A 83 1.56 4.31 2.61
CA ILE A 83 1.26 2.93 2.21
C ILE A 83 0.79 2.96 0.74
N ALA A 84 1.55 2.33 -0.14
CA ALA A 84 1.21 2.16 -1.55
C ALA A 84 0.43 0.87 -1.74
N ILE A 85 -0.86 0.96 -2.07
CA ILE A 85 -1.77 -0.17 -2.17
C ILE A 85 -2.13 -0.43 -3.63
N GLY A 86 -1.83 -1.62 -4.10
CA GLY A 86 -2.14 -2.03 -5.46
C GLY A 86 -2.29 -3.53 -5.62
N ASN A 87 -2.75 -3.92 -6.79
CA ASN A 87 -2.84 -5.32 -7.17
C ASN A 87 -2.55 -5.48 -8.66
N VAL A 88 -1.69 -6.43 -9.00
CA VAL A 88 -1.39 -6.83 -10.37
C VAL A 88 -1.61 -8.32 -10.48
N ILE A 89 -2.50 -8.75 -11.38
CA ILE A 89 -2.78 -10.17 -11.65
C ILE A 89 -2.19 -10.51 -13.01
N GLN A 90 -1.50 -11.64 -13.07
CA GLN A 90 -0.86 -12.10 -14.29
C GLN A 90 -1.89 -12.36 -15.39
N GLY A 91 -1.68 -11.69 -16.53
CA GLY A 91 -2.42 -11.92 -17.77
C GLY A 91 -1.62 -12.77 -18.77
N GLU A 92 -2.08 -12.77 -20.02
CA GLU A 92 -1.47 -13.57 -21.11
C GLU A 92 -0.16 -13.00 -21.66
N THR A 93 0.12 -11.74 -21.38
CA THR A 93 1.28 -11.02 -21.95
C THR A 93 2.31 -10.66 -20.87
N LYS A 94 3.49 -10.26 -21.31
CA LYS A 94 4.56 -9.77 -20.40
C LYS A 94 4.26 -8.43 -19.74
N HIS A 95 3.10 -7.83 -20.00
CA HIS A 95 2.68 -6.57 -19.36
C HIS A 95 2.74 -6.65 -17.82
N PHE A 96 2.35 -7.79 -17.26
CA PHE A 96 2.47 -8.09 -15.84
C PHE A 96 3.89 -7.84 -15.31
N ASP A 97 4.90 -8.41 -15.99
CA ASP A 97 6.30 -8.29 -15.57
C ASP A 97 6.78 -6.83 -15.55
N PHE A 98 6.40 -6.05 -16.58
CA PHE A 98 6.77 -4.65 -16.68
C PHE A 98 6.10 -3.79 -15.62
N VAL A 99 4.81 -4.01 -15.35
CA VAL A 99 4.09 -3.27 -14.30
C VAL A 99 4.67 -3.60 -12.93
N CYS A 100 4.83 -4.88 -12.61
CA CYS A 100 5.40 -5.33 -11.33
C CYS A 100 6.81 -4.77 -11.11
N LYS A 101 7.66 -4.86 -12.12
CA LYS A 101 9.04 -4.35 -12.05
C LYS A 101 9.06 -2.83 -11.92
N GLY A 102 8.22 -2.13 -12.69
CA GLY A 102 8.16 -0.66 -12.68
C GLY A 102 7.71 -0.12 -11.32
N VAL A 103 6.64 -0.63 -10.76
CA VAL A 103 6.14 -0.18 -9.44
C VAL A 103 7.11 -0.55 -8.32
N THR A 104 7.69 -1.75 -8.35
CA THR A 104 8.66 -2.18 -7.34
C THR A 104 9.89 -1.29 -7.35
N GLN A 105 10.51 -1.07 -8.51
CA GLN A 105 11.69 -0.23 -8.64
C GLN A 105 11.38 1.22 -8.26
N GLY A 106 10.25 1.76 -8.73
CA GLY A 106 9.86 3.13 -8.41
C GLY A 106 9.65 3.36 -6.92
N ILE A 107 9.07 2.40 -6.18
CA ILE A 107 8.92 2.52 -4.72
C ILE A 107 10.27 2.40 -4.00
N VAL A 108 11.19 1.54 -4.47
CA VAL A 108 12.57 1.50 -3.95
C VAL A 108 13.24 2.86 -4.13
N ASP A 109 13.12 3.47 -5.31
CA ASP A 109 13.73 4.77 -5.61
C ASP A 109 13.15 5.89 -4.72
N LEU A 110 11.84 5.85 -4.41
CA LEU A 110 11.22 6.78 -3.46
C LEU A 110 11.81 6.64 -2.05
N ASN A 111 11.97 5.41 -1.56
CA ASN A 111 12.55 5.13 -0.25
C ASN A 111 14.02 5.53 -0.13
N ILE A 112 14.75 5.56 -1.25
CA ILE A 112 16.14 6.06 -1.28
C ILE A 112 16.17 7.60 -1.29
N LYS A 113 15.20 8.22 -1.99
CA LYS A 113 15.18 9.66 -2.25
C LYS A 113 14.60 10.48 -1.10
N TYR A 114 13.60 9.95 -0.40
CA TYR A 114 12.85 10.68 0.63
C TYR A 114 13.03 10.03 2.01
N ASP A 115 13.00 10.84 3.07
CA ASP A 115 13.04 10.34 4.45
C ASP A 115 11.68 9.78 4.93
N VAL A 116 10.61 10.01 4.17
CA VAL A 116 9.29 9.43 4.42
C VAL A 116 9.23 8.03 3.81
N PRO A 117 9.09 6.95 4.60
CA PRO A 117 9.04 5.61 4.07
C PRO A 117 7.76 5.35 3.25
N VAL A 118 7.91 4.68 2.13
CA VAL A 118 6.81 4.17 1.30
C VAL A 118 6.73 2.66 1.46
N ILE A 119 5.66 2.20 2.09
CA ILE A 119 5.42 0.78 2.36
C ILE A 119 4.79 0.12 1.14
N PHE A 120 5.42 -0.93 0.65
CA PHE A 120 4.98 -1.68 -0.52
C PHE A 120 3.86 -2.67 -0.15
N CYS A 121 2.61 -2.27 -0.36
CA CYS A 121 1.43 -3.11 -0.21
C CYS A 121 0.81 -3.40 -1.59
N VAL A 122 1.62 -3.99 -2.48
CA VAL A 122 1.19 -4.32 -3.84
C VAL A 122 1.24 -5.84 -4.02
N LEU A 123 0.06 -6.44 -4.21
CA LEU A 123 -0.05 -7.86 -4.52
C LEU A 123 0.31 -8.09 -5.99
N THR A 124 1.09 -9.14 -6.24
CA THR A 124 1.56 -9.55 -7.58
C THR A 124 1.29 -11.03 -7.75
N ASP A 125 0.03 -11.37 -8.02
CA ASP A 125 -0.46 -12.74 -7.99
C ASP A 125 -0.68 -13.31 -9.40
N ASN A 126 -0.62 -14.63 -9.51
CA ASN A 126 -0.87 -15.32 -10.77
C ASN A 126 -2.37 -15.45 -11.07
N THR A 127 -3.22 -15.45 -10.04
CA THR A 127 -4.67 -15.60 -10.19
C THR A 127 -5.43 -14.64 -9.29
N LYS A 128 -6.68 -14.31 -9.69
CA LYS A 128 -7.58 -13.48 -8.87
C LYS A 128 -7.82 -14.11 -7.48
N GLN A 129 -7.95 -15.44 -7.42
CA GLN A 129 -8.17 -16.11 -6.14
C GLN A 129 -7.02 -15.91 -5.18
N GLN A 130 -5.78 -15.95 -5.67
CA GLN A 130 -4.61 -15.69 -4.83
C GLN A 130 -4.60 -14.27 -4.25
N SER A 131 -5.08 -13.30 -5.03
CA SER A 131 -5.22 -11.91 -4.55
C SER A 131 -6.33 -11.77 -3.51
N LEU A 132 -7.48 -12.43 -3.70
CA LEU A 132 -8.58 -12.44 -2.73
C LEU A 132 -8.17 -13.08 -1.40
N ASP A 133 -7.40 -14.16 -1.45
CA ASP A 133 -6.93 -14.86 -0.25
C ASP A 133 -5.93 -14.02 0.59
N ARG A 134 -5.41 -12.95 0.02
CA ARG A 134 -4.40 -12.07 0.65
C ARG A 134 -4.90 -10.67 0.96
N SER A 135 -6.11 -10.34 0.55
CA SER A 135 -6.69 -9.00 0.71
C SER A 135 -7.58 -8.80 1.94
#